data_cc868ae6f838cf864d0ca1c646c2ae9f
#
_entry.id   cc868ae6f838cf864d0ca1c646c2ae9f
#
_cell.length_a   1.000
_cell.length_b   1.000
_cell.length_c   1.000
_cell.angle_alpha   90.00
_cell.angle_beta   90.00
_cell.angle_gamma   90.00
#
_symmetry.space_group_name_H-M   'P 1'
#
loop_
_entity.id
_entity.type
_entity.pdbx_description
1 polymer ?
#
loop_
_entity_poly.entity_id
_entity_poly.type
_entity_poly.pdbx_seq_one_letter_code
_entity_poly.pdbx_strand_id
1 'polypeptide(L)'
;FFEKHENNYFNSLVVINSLGEISDIYRKSHIPEGPGYNEKFYFTPGNTGFKVFETIYGNIGCGICWDQWFPECARTMTLMGADVLLYPTAIGSEPQDPLIKSKIHWQNVMIGHSAANQIPVIASNRIGEEREEDVSLSFYGGSFITDHLGNITEEMDGETEGIITKELDIDLIKQYRQSWGNLRDRRPDLYKKICDF
;
A
#
# COMPACT_ATOMS: atom_id res chain seq x y z
N PHE A 1 0.48 7.05 -12.00
CA PHE A 1 0.38 7.45 -13.43
C PHE A 1 1.06 6.42 -14.32
N PHE A 2 0.66 6.43 -15.60
CA PHE A 2 1.27 5.63 -16.65
C PHE A 2 2.59 6.28 -17.07
N GLU A 3 3.73 5.65 -16.77
CA GLU A 3 5.06 6.14 -17.10
C GLU A 3 5.61 5.39 -18.32
N LYS A 4 6.11 6.12 -19.31
CA LYS A 4 6.97 5.58 -20.35
C LYS A 4 8.42 5.95 -20.05
N HIS A 5 9.28 4.94 -19.91
CA HIS A 5 10.71 5.15 -19.73
C HIS A 5 11.46 4.21 -20.69
N GLU A 6 12.17 4.82 -21.64
CA GLU A 6 12.79 4.11 -22.77
C GLU A 6 11.77 3.24 -23.53
N ASN A 7 11.96 1.92 -23.55
CA ASN A 7 11.08 0.96 -24.21
C ASN A 7 10.12 0.23 -23.24
N ASN A 8 10.05 0.66 -21.97
CA ASN A 8 9.22 0.04 -20.96
C ASN A 8 8.12 0.99 -20.48
N TYR A 9 7.05 0.39 -19.98
CA TYR A 9 5.95 1.12 -19.34
C TYR A 9 5.84 0.68 -17.89
N PHE A 10 5.60 1.63 -16.99
CA PHE A 10 5.50 1.40 -15.56
C PHE A 10 4.24 2.05 -14.98
N ASN A 11 3.68 1.41 -13.97
CA ASN A 11 2.71 2.02 -13.07
C ASN A 11 3.50 2.75 -11.98
N SER A 12 3.45 4.07 -11.97
CA SER A 12 4.36 4.89 -11.17
C SER A 12 3.65 5.86 -10.24
N LEU A 13 4.33 6.19 -9.15
CA LEU A 13 3.90 7.16 -8.14
C LEU A 13 5.03 8.14 -7.89
N VAL A 14 4.66 9.40 -7.66
CA VAL A 14 5.56 10.47 -7.19
C VAL A 14 4.99 11.11 -5.93
N VAL A 15 5.87 11.58 -5.08
CA VAL A 15 5.53 12.49 -3.98
C VAL A 15 5.98 13.89 -4.37
N ILE A 16 5.07 14.85 -4.28
CA ILE A 16 5.34 16.26 -4.56
C ILE A 16 5.40 16.98 -3.22
N ASN A 17 6.50 17.67 -2.96
CA ASN A 17 6.72 18.41 -1.73
C ASN A 17 5.93 19.73 -1.69
N SER A 18 6.00 20.45 -0.56
CA SER A 18 5.29 21.73 -0.36
C SER A 18 5.77 22.87 -1.28
N LEU A 19 6.88 22.70 -1.98
CA LEU A 19 7.42 23.65 -2.97
C LEU A 19 6.98 23.30 -4.40
N GLY A 20 6.22 22.21 -4.59
CA GLY A 20 5.80 21.74 -5.90
C GLY A 20 6.87 20.91 -6.64
N GLU A 21 7.91 20.45 -5.94
CA GLU A 21 9.00 19.68 -6.52
C GLU A 21 8.73 18.18 -6.35
N ILE A 22 9.07 17.40 -7.37
CA ILE A 22 9.01 15.93 -7.32
C ILE A 22 10.19 15.43 -6.49
N SER A 23 9.92 14.72 -5.38
CA SER A 23 10.95 14.17 -4.50
C SER A 23 11.69 13.01 -5.15
N ASP A 24 10.94 12.01 -5.65
CA ASP A 24 11.47 10.82 -6.34
C ASP A 24 10.32 10.07 -7.01
N ILE A 25 10.64 9.03 -7.79
CA ILE A 25 9.67 8.16 -8.47
C ILE A 25 9.73 6.77 -7.85
N TYR A 26 8.56 6.22 -7.50
CA TYR A 26 8.37 4.80 -7.19
C TYR A 26 7.65 4.13 -8.36
N ARG A 27 8.20 3.04 -8.87
CA ARG A 27 7.58 2.17 -9.88
C ARG A 27 7.04 0.92 -9.19
N LYS A 28 5.76 0.62 -9.37
CA LYS A 28 5.06 -0.51 -8.77
C LYS A 28 5.85 -1.80 -8.95
N SER A 29 6.23 -2.43 -7.84
CA SER A 29 7.10 -3.61 -7.85
C SER A 29 6.34 -4.88 -8.23
N HIS A 30 5.14 -5.05 -7.68
CA HIS A 30 4.32 -6.25 -7.90
C HIS A 30 3.18 -5.94 -8.87
N ILE A 31 3.20 -6.57 -10.03
CA ILE A 31 2.19 -6.35 -11.08
C ILE A 31 1.21 -7.51 -11.05
N PRO A 32 -0.10 -7.26 -10.77
CA PRO A 32 -1.12 -8.29 -10.74
C PRO A 32 -1.47 -8.79 -12.14
N GLU A 33 -2.05 -9.98 -12.17
CA GLU A 33 -2.69 -10.59 -13.32
C GLU A 33 -3.92 -11.36 -12.87
N GLY A 34 -5.04 -11.13 -13.52
CA GLY A 34 -6.29 -11.83 -13.23
C GLY A 34 -7.47 -11.20 -13.96
N PRO A 35 -8.64 -11.85 -13.96
CA PRO A 35 -9.85 -11.29 -14.57
C PRO A 35 -10.15 -9.89 -14.04
N GLY A 36 -10.23 -8.89 -14.91
CA GLY A 36 -10.40 -7.49 -14.57
C GLY A 36 -9.13 -6.75 -14.11
N TYR A 37 -8.00 -7.46 -13.95
CA TYR A 37 -6.72 -6.91 -13.51
C TYR A 37 -5.59 -7.34 -14.45
N ASN A 38 -5.60 -6.83 -15.69
CA ASN A 38 -4.65 -7.24 -16.73
C ASN A 38 -3.40 -6.33 -16.76
N GLU A 39 -2.85 -5.98 -15.62
CA GLU A 39 -1.75 -5.01 -15.55
C GLU A 39 -0.46 -5.51 -16.21
N LYS A 40 -0.19 -6.83 -16.21
CA LYS A 40 1.00 -7.41 -16.86
C LYS A 40 1.05 -7.20 -18.37
N PHE A 41 -0.10 -6.97 -19.01
CA PHE A 41 -0.15 -6.63 -20.43
C PHE A 41 0.46 -5.26 -20.69
N TYR A 42 0.30 -4.32 -19.75
CA TYR A 42 0.70 -2.92 -19.92
C TYR A 42 2.04 -2.58 -19.26
N PHE A 43 2.35 -3.19 -18.11
CA PHE A 43 3.42 -2.72 -17.24
C PHE A 43 4.51 -3.76 -17.00
N THR A 44 5.73 -3.28 -17.04
CA THR A 44 6.92 -3.97 -16.54
C THR A 44 6.99 -3.83 -15.01
N PRO A 45 7.39 -4.88 -14.25
CA PRO A 45 7.68 -4.72 -12.84
C PRO A 45 8.68 -3.61 -12.55
N GLY A 46 8.41 -2.84 -11.51
CA GLY A 46 9.23 -1.69 -11.12
C GLY A 46 10.67 -2.07 -10.80
N ASN A 47 11.59 -1.18 -11.15
CA ASN A 47 13.03 -1.36 -10.98
C ASN A 47 13.66 -0.29 -10.05
N THR A 48 12.85 0.47 -9.33
CA THR A 48 13.31 1.51 -8.38
C THR A 48 13.58 0.96 -6.97
N GLY A 49 13.17 -0.29 -6.69
CA GLY A 49 13.06 -0.79 -5.32
C GLY A 49 11.93 -0.08 -4.55
N PHE A 50 11.70 -0.52 -3.31
CA PHE A 50 10.77 0.18 -2.43
C PHE A 50 11.32 1.55 -2.05
N LYS A 51 10.42 2.51 -1.81
CA LYS A 51 10.78 3.90 -1.52
C LYS A 51 10.16 4.38 -0.22
N VAL A 52 10.93 5.22 0.47
CA VAL A 52 10.47 6.05 1.57
C VAL A 52 10.81 7.50 1.23
N PHE A 53 9.80 8.35 1.25
CA PHE A 53 9.92 9.75 0.88
C PHE A 53 10.00 10.60 2.14
N GLU A 54 11.08 11.35 2.28
CA GLU A 54 11.23 12.29 3.38
C GLU A 54 10.36 13.53 3.14
N THR A 55 9.62 13.92 4.17
CA THR A 55 8.82 15.15 4.16
C THR A 55 9.04 15.94 5.46
N ILE A 56 8.61 17.19 5.46
CA ILE A 56 8.68 18.02 6.69
C ILE A 56 7.75 17.53 7.82
N TYR A 57 6.84 16.58 7.52
CA TYR A 57 5.87 16.03 8.47
C TYR A 57 6.23 14.62 8.94
N GLY A 58 7.24 13.99 8.34
CA GLY A 58 7.65 12.61 8.58
C GLY A 58 7.95 11.86 7.29
N ASN A 59 8.37 10.62 7.43
CA ASN A 59 8.79 9.77 6.33
C ASN A 59 7.63 8.89 5.86
N ILE A 60 7.35 8.92 4.56
CA ILE A 60 6.20 8.25 3.95
C ILE A 60 6.67 7.07 3.12
N GLY A 61 6.30 5.84 3.49
CA GLY A 61 6.45 4.67 2.64
C GLY A 61 5.25 4.54 1.71
N CYS A 62 5.48 4.40 0.42
CA CYS A 62 4.40 4.27 -0.57
C CYS A 62 4.53 2.97 -1.36
N GLY A 63 3.45 2.18 -1.39
CA GLY A 63 3.27 1.06 -2.31
C GLY A 63 2.01 1.27 -3.16
N ILE A 64 1.93 0.65 -4.33
CA ILE A 64 0.78 0.81 -5.22
C ILE A 64 -0.04 -0.48 -5.25
N CYS A 65 -1.29 -0.40 -4.82
CA CYS A 65 -2.32 -1.44 -4.95
C CYS A 65 -1.79 -2.85 -4.60
N TRP A 66 -1.41 -3.68 -5.59
CA TRP A 66 -0.96 -5.05 -5.39
C TRP A 66 0.24 -5.19 -4.44
N ASP A 67 1.10 -4.16 -4.33
CA ASP A 67 2.22 -4.14 -3.37
C ASP A 67 1.76 -4.33 -1.92
N GLN A 68 0.55 -3.92 -1.61
CA GLN A 68 -0.03 -4.00 -0.27
C GLN A 68 -0.25 -5.43 0.24
N TRP A 69 -0.29 -6.44 -0.66
CA TRP A 69 -0.48 -7.83 -0.27
C TRP A 69 0.80 -8.50 0.26
N PHE A 70 1.95 -7.85 0.06
CA PHE A 70 3.26 -8.41 0.38
C PHE A 70 3.81 -7.86 1.71
N PRO A 71 3.88 -8.70 2.77
CA PRO A 71 4.48 -8.29 4.06
C PRO A 71 5.90 -7.75 3.91
N GLU A 72 6.66 -8.25 2.93
CA GLU A 72 8.01 -7.83 2.61
C GLU A 72 8.07 -6.35 2.20
N CYS A 73 7.07 -5.88 1.45
CA CYS A 73 6.96 -4.48 1.05
C CYS A 73 6.80 -3.58 2.29
N ALA A 74 5.80 -3.85 3.12
CA ALA A 74 5.52 -3.09 4.33
C ALA A 74 6.72 -3.12 5.32
N ARG A 75 7.31 -4.30 5.53
CA ARG A 75 8.45 -4.48 6.42
C ARG A 75 9.68 -3.75 5.91
N THR A 76 9.97 -3.81 4.62
CA THR A 76 11.14 -3.14 4.04
C THR A 76 11.02 -1.64 4.18
N MET A 77 9.88 -1.04 3.82
CA MET A 77 9.68 0.40 3.97
C MET A 77 9.76 0.84 5.44
N THR A 78 9.24 0.04 6.37
CA THR A 78 9.37 0.32 7.81
C THR A 78 10.83 0.33 8.26
N LEU A 79 11.63 -0.64 7.80
CA LEU A 79 13.06 -0.72 8.10
C LEU A 79 13.88 0.38 7.43
N MET A 80 13.41 0.92 6.31
CA MET A 80 13.97 2.11 5.66
C MET A 80 13.60 3.42 6.39
N GLY A 81 12.82 3.34 7.48
CA GLY A 81 12.51 4.49 8.33
C GLY A 81 11.15 5.15 8.05
N ALA A 82 10.22 4.48 7.38
CA ALA A 82 8.87 5.01 7.21
C ALA A 82 8.17 5.25 8.55
N ASP A 83 7.46 6.35 8.65
CA ASP A 83 6.61 6.73 9.79
C ASP A 83 5.14 6.40 9.53
N VAL A 84 4.74 6.33 8.26
CA VAL A 84 3.41 5.94 7.79
C VAL A 84 3.53 5.20 6.45
N LEU A 85 2.62 4.26 6.20
CA LEU A 85 2.52 3.56 4.91
C LEU A 85 1.26 4.00 4.17
N LEU A 86 1.42 4.38 2.90
CA LEU A 86 0.33 4.79 2.02
C LEU A 86 0.17 3.80 0.87
N TYR A 87 -1.08 3.38 0.61
CA TYR A 87 -1.43 2.48 -0.48
C TYR A 87 -2.60 3.02 -1.31
N PRO A 88 -2.32 3.81 -2.37
CA PRO A 88 -3.34 4.11 -3.38
C PRO A 88 -3.74 2.82 -4.10
N THR A 89 -5.04 2.57 -4.21
CA THR A 89 -5.58 1.25 -4.52
C THR A 89 -6.79 1.36 -5.43
N ALA A 90 -6.94 0.38 -6.33
CA ALA A 90 -8.17 0.10 -7.07
C ALA A 90 -8.42 -1.41 -6.99
N ILE A 91 -9.12 -1.82 -5.93
CA ILE A 91 -9.46 -3.23 -5.66
C ILE A 91 -10.97 -3.37 -5.46
N GLY A 92 -11.54 -4.43 -5.98
CA GLY A 92 -12.96 -4.67 -5.97
C GLY A 92 -13.35 -6.13 -5.96
N SER A 93 -14.54 -6.44 -6.46
CA SER A 93 -15.09 -7.78 -6.56
C SER A 93 -14.18 -8.69 -7.41
N GLU A 94 -14.37 -9.99 -7.21
CA GLU A 94 -13.71 -11.03 -8.00
C GLU A 94 -14.67 -11.48 -9.12
N PRO A 95 -14.49 -11.03 -10.38
CA PRO A 95 -15.45 -11.30 -11.46
C PRO A 95 -15.63 -12.80 -11.74
N GLN A 96 -14.59 -13.61 -11.47
CA GLN A 96 -14.60 -15.07 -11.70
C GLN A 96 -15.35 -15.84 -10.60
N ASP A 97 -15.54 -15.28 -9.42
CA ASP A 97 -16.22 -15.95 -8.31
C ASP A 97 -16.89 -14.93 -7.36
N PRO A 98 -18.20 -14.69 -7.51
CA PRO A 98 -18.93 -13.73 -6.66
C PRO A 98 -19.09 -14.16 -5.19
N LEU A 99 -18.67 -15.38 -4.83
CA LEU A 99 -18.66 -15.85 -3.44
C LEU A 99 -17.41 -15.37 -2.68
N ILE A 100 -16.36 -15.00 -3.38
CA ILE A 100 -15.15 -14.45 -2.77
C ILE A 100 -15.46 -13.03 -2.28
N LYS A 101 -15.22 -12.79 -1.00
CA LYS A 101 -15.37 -11.47 -0.36
C LYS A 101 -13.99 -10.98 0.08
N SER A 102 -13.22 -10.51 -0.87
CA SER A 102 -11.82 -10.11 -0.65
C SER A 102 -11.65 -8.84 0.20
N LYS A 103 -12.67 -8.00 0.37
CA LYS A 103 -12.58 -6.76 1.18
C LYS A 103 -12.07 -7.04 2.61
N ILE A 104 -12.67 -8.00 3.31
CA ILE A 104 -12.26 -8.34 4.69
C ILE A 104 -10.84 -8.90 4.71
N HIS A 105 -10.50 -9.75 3.74
CA HIS A 105 -9.15 -10.28 3.61
C HIS A 105 -8.13 -9.17 3.39
N TRP A 106 -8.42 -8.24 2.47
CA TRP A 106 -7.60 -7.07 2.21
C TRP A 106 -7.38 -6.22 3.47
N GLN A 107 -8.46 -5.85 4.18
CA GLN A 107 -8.35 -5.08 5.43
C GLN A 107 -7.51 -5.81 6.48
N ASN A 108 -7.71 -7.13 6.65
CA ASN A 108 -6.93 -7.93 7.61
C ASN A 108 -5.43 -7.93 7.28
N VAL A 109 -5.05 -7.98 6.00
CA VAL A 109 -3.65 -7.89 5.58
C VAL A 109 -3.07 -6.52 5.96
N MET A 110 -3.79 -5.43 5.70
CA MET A 110 -3.35 -4.06 6.06
C MET A 110 -3.25 -3.85 7.57
N ILE A 111 -4.23 -4.35 8.33
CA ILE A 111 -4.21 -4.36 9.80
C ILE A 111 -2.98 -5.14 10.30
N GLY A 112 -2.69 -6.29 9.69
CA GLY A 112 -1.50 -7.09 9.99
C GLY A 112 -0.20 -6.33 9.75
N HIS A 113 -0.09 -5.59 8.65
CA HIS A 113 1.08 -4.74 8.37
C HIS A 113 1.23 -3.64 9.41
N SER A 114 0.14 -2.97 9.77
CA SER A 114 0.15 -1.94 10.79
C SER A 114 0.61 -2.50 12.14
N ALA A 115 -0.04 -3.50 12.65
CA ALA A 115 0.26 -4.10 13.95
C ALA A 115 1.67 -4.70 14.02
N ALA A 116 2.09 -5.47 12.99
CA ALA A 116 3.39 -6.13 12.97
C ALA A 116 4.58 -5.18 12.81
N ASN A 117 4.36 -4.00 12.20
CA ASN A 117 5.39 -2.99 12.02
C ASN A 117 5.26 -1.81 12.99
N GLN A 118 4.16 -1.75 13.75
CA GLN A 118 3.84 -0.64 14.67
C GLN A 118 3.88 0.70 13.95
N ILE A 119 3.14 0.76 12.83
CA ILE A 119 3.12 1.89 11.92
C ILE A 119 1.69 2.11 11.41
N PRO A 120 1.19 3.36 11.35
CA PRO A 120 -0.10 3.62 10.70
C PRO A 120 -0.09 3.22 9.23
N VAL A 121 -1.21 2.67 8.77
CA VAL A 121 -1.46 2.37 7.36
C VAL A 121 -2.65 3.19 6.89
N ILE A 122 -2.50 3.82 5.73
CA ILE A 122 -3.55 4.57 5.04
C ILE A 122 -3.76 3.94 3.69
N ALA A 123 -4.93 3.35 3.48
CA ALA A 123 -5.32 2.74 2.22
C ALA A 123 -6.48 3.54 1.60
N SER A 124 -6.23 4.14 0.44
CA SER A 124 -7.27 4.81 -0.34
C SER A 124 -7.71 3.90 -1.48
N ASN A 125 -9.00 3.56 -1.54
CA ASN A 125 -9.54 2.68 -2.55
C ASN A 125 -10.61 3.36 -3.39
N ARG A 126 -10.66 2.95 -4.65
CA ARG A 126 -11.65 3.36 -5.63
C ARG A 126 -13.04 2.83 -5.28
N ILE A 127 -14.07 3.55 -5.68
CA ILE A 127 -15.49 3.15 -5.70
C ILE A 127 -16.00 3.07 -7.14
N GLY A 128 -17.20 2.54 -7.32
CA GLY A 128 -17.91 2.47 -8.59
C GLY A 128 -17.71 1.16 -9.34
N GLU A 129 -18.16 1.12 -10.57
CA GLU A 129 -18.15 -0.08 -11.42
C GLU A 129 -17.49 0.22 -12.76
N GLU A 130 -16.72 -0.73 -13.25
CA GLU A 130 -16.22 -0.78 -14.63
C GLU A 130 -16.72 -2.04 -15.32
N ARG A 131 -17.08 -1.86 -16.58
CA ARG A 131 -17.49 -2.97 -17.46
C ARG A 131 -16.68 -2.95 -18.74
N GLU A 132 -16.11 -4.08 -19.07
CA GLU A 132 -15.47 -4.31 -20.34
C GLU A 132 -15.90 -5.67 -20.88
N GLU A 133 -16.59 -5.68 -22.02
CA GLU A 133 -17.19 -6.86 -22.62
C GLU A 133 -18.04 -7.66 -21.60
N ASP A 134 -17.64 -8.87 -21.28
CA ASP A 134 -18.33 -9.77 -20.33
C ASP A 134 -17.80 -9.68 -18.89
N VAL A 135 -16.82 -8.80 -18.62
CA VAL A 135 -16.23 -8.61 -17.28
C VAL A 135 -16.77 -7.36 -16.63
N SER A 136 -17.34 -7.51 -15.43
CA SER A 136 -17.75 -6.40 -14.60
C SER A 136 -16.98 -6.44 -13.29
N LEU A 137 -16.36 -5.32 -12.92
CA LEU A 137 -15.59 -5.13 -11.70
C LEU A 137 -16.21 -4.02 -10.87
N SER A 138 -16.70 -4.36 -9.67
CA SER A 138 -17.22 -3.39 -8.71
C SER A 138 -16.17 -3.11 -7.66
N PHE A 139 -15.63 -1.89 -7.63
CA PHE A 139 -14.69 -1.45 -6.61
C PHE A 139 -15.42 -1.20 -5.31
N TYR A 140 -14.98 -1.82 -4.23
CA TYR A 140 -15.73 -1.82 -2.97
C TYR A 140 -15.36 -0.69 -2.00
N GLY A 141 -14.62 0.34 -2.46
CA GLY A 141 -14.27 1.49 -1.64
C GLY A 141 -13.68 1.10 -0.29
N GLY A 142 -14.27 1.60 0.79
CA GLY A 142 -13.85 1.24 2.14
C GLY A 142 -12.43 1.71 2.45
N SER A 143 -12.04 2.90 1.97
CA SER A 143 -10.78 3.55 2.33
C SER A 143 -10.68 3.72 3.83
N PHE A 144 -9.51 3.50 4.43
CA PHE A 144 -9.37 3.54 5.87
C PHE A 144 -7.99 4.01 6.34
N ILE A 145 -7.94 4.38 7.62
CA ILE A 145 -6.72 4.75 8.34
C ILE A 145 -6.63 3.85 9.58
N THR A 146 -5.46 3.21 9.80
CA THR A 146 -5.18 2.52 11.04
C THR A 146 -4.30 3.37 11.96
N ASP A 147 -4.35 3.08 13.27
CA ASP A 147 -3.29 3.48 14.18
C ASP A 147 -2.07 2.53 14.05
N HIS A 148 -1.04 2.75 14.86
CA HIS A 148 0.18 1.93 14.88
C HIS A 148 0.00 0.55 15.56
N LEU A 149 -1.17 0.24 16.11
CA LEU A 149 -1.51 -1.04 16.72
C LEU A 149 -2.40 -1.92 15.82
N GLY A 150 -2.81 -1.37 14.66
CA GLY A 150 -3.67 -2.06 13.72
C GLY A 150 -5.17 -1.81 13.93
N ASN A 151 -5.55 -0.91 14.84
CA ASN A 151 -6.96 -0.54 14.95
C ASN A 151 -7.36 0.39 13.80
N ILE A 152 -8.45 0.10 13.11
CA ILE A 152 -9.04 1.05 12.16
C ILE A 152 -9.61 2.22 12.97
N THR A 153 -9.08 3.41 12.72
CA THR A 153 -9.49 4.64 13.41
C THR A 153 -10.47 5.48 12.62
N GLU A 154 -10.40 5.39 11.31
CA GLU A 154 -11.30 6.03 10.35
C GLU A 154 -11.54 5.09 9.19
N GLU A 155 -12.79 4.98 8.73
CA GLU A 155 -13.17 4.17 7.56
C GLU A 155 -14.28 4.87 6.78
N MET A 156 -14.21 4.82 5.46
CA MET A 156 -15.29 5.23 4.57
C MET A 156 -16.22 4.06 4.26
N ASP A 157 -17.45 4.39 3.92
CA ASP A 157 -18.34 3.41 3.28
C ASP A 157 -17.80 2.97 1.91
N GLY A 158 -18.47 2.05 1.25
CA GLY A 158 -18.06 1.57 -0.09
C GLY A 158 -18.73 2.30 -1.24
N GLU A 159 -19.48 3.38 -1.01
CA GLU A 159 -20.41 3.96 -1.98
C GLU A 159 -20.17 5.46 -2.22
N THR A 160 -19.70 6.18 -1.21
CA THR A 160 -19.61 7.63 -1.23
C THR A 160 -18.18 8.12 -1.47
N GLU A 161 -18.02 9.08 -2.39
CA GLU A 161 -16.76 9.84 -2.49
C GLU A 161 -16.58 10.75 -1.28
N GLY A 162 -15.35 10.83 -0.76
CA GLY A 162 -15.12 11.70 0.39
C GLY A 162 -13.66 11.74 0.83
N ILE A 163 -13.45 12.41 1.95
CA ILE A 163 -12.15 12.58 2.59
C ILE A 163 -12.30 12.19 4.05
N ILE A 164 -11.40 11.33 4.52
CA ILE A 164 -11.20 11.06 5.94
C ILE A 164 -9.83 11.61 6.36
N THR A 165 -9.74 12.07 7.59
CA THR A 165 -8.51 12.64 8.14
C THR A 165 -8.27 12.13 9.54
N LYS A 166 -6.99 11.94 9.90
CA LYS A 166 -6.56 11.56 11.23
C LYS A 166 -5.28 12.28 11.59
N GLU A 167 -5.24 12.86 12.77
CA GLU A 167 -4.00 13.34 13.35
C GLU A 167 -3.18 12.15 13.88
N LEU A 168 -1.89 12.12 13.53
CA LEU A 168 -0.95 11.08 13.94
C LEU A 168 0.19 11.71 14.72
N ASP A 169 0.37 11.31 15.98
CA ASP A 169 1.52 11.69 16.79
C ASP A 169 2.71 10.78 16.47
N ILE A 170 3.53 11.25 15.54
CA ILE A 170 4.68 10.48 15.02
C ILE A 170 5.72 10.23 16.11
N ASP A 171 5.93 11.17 17.03
CA ASP A 171 6.92 11.02 18.10
C ASP A 171 6.47 9.97 19.12
N LEU A 172 5.21 9.95 19.49
CA LEU A 172 4.63 8.92 20.34
C LEU A 172 4.72 7.53 19.69
N ILE A 173 4.43 7.43 18.40
CA ILE A 173 4.54 6.17 17.64
C ILE A 173 5.99 5.68 17.62
N LYS A 174 6.96 6.56 17.39
CA LYS A 174 8.39 6.22 17.43
C LYS A 174 8.82 5.75 18.81
N GLN A 175 8.41 6.42 19.89
CA GLN A 175 8.70 6.02 21.27
C GLN A 175 8.11 4.63 21.56
N TYR A 176 6.86 4.38 21.18
CA TYR A 176 6.22 3.08 21.36
C TYR A 176 7.00 1.96 20.62
N ARG A 177 7.33 2.17 19.36
CA ARG A 177 8.10 1.23 18.54
C ARG A 177 9.47 0.89 19.14
N GLN A 178 10.15 1.90 19.67
CA GLN A 178 11.45 1.72 20.34
C GLN A 178 11.31 0.94 21.65
N SER A 179 10.29 1.25 22.46
CA SER A 179 10.06 0.57 23.75
C SER A 179 9.66 -0.88 23.58
N TRP A 180 8.83 -1.19 22.57
CA TRP A 180 8.38 -2.56 22.31
C TRP A 180 9.49 -3.47 21.76
N GLY A 181 10.36 -2.93 20.91
CA GLY A 181 11.61 -3.56 20.49
C GLY A 181 11.52 -4.68 19.47
N ASN A 182 10.33 -5.00 18.91
CA ASN A 182 10.17 -6.12 17.96
C ASN A 182 11.01 -5.94 16.67
N LEU A 183 11.27 -4.73 16.23
CA LEU A 183 12.13 -4.47 15.07
C LEU A 183 13.62 -4.66 15.41
N ARG A 184 14.04 -4.35 16.64
CA ARG A 184 15.39 -4.57 17.15
C ARG A 184 15.71 -6.07 17.30
N ASP A 185 14.72 -6.84 17.77
CA ASP A 185 14.88 -8.24 18.13
C ASP A 185 14.73 -9.19 16.92
N ARG A 186 14.68 -8.64 15.70
CA ARG A 186 14.64 -9.40 14.46
C ARG A 186 15.87 -10.29 14.30
N ARG A 187 15.68 -11.43 13.66
CA ARG A 187 16.72 -12.42 13.35
C ARG A 187 16.91 -12.58 11.84
N PRO A 188 17.51 -11.57 11.14
CA PRO A 188 17.69 -11.62 9.68
C PRO A 188 18.46 -12.84 9.19
N ASP A 189 19.31 -13.41 10.04
CA ASP A 189 20.04 -14.65 9.79
C ASP A 189 19.12 -15.86 9.53
N LEU A 190 17.90 -15.84 10.04
CA LEU A 190 16.89 -16.89 9.86
C LEU A 190 15.96 -16.64 8.66
N TYR A 191 16.00 -15.44 8.04
CA TYR A 191 15.01 -15.03 7.05
C TYR A 191 15.44 -15.25 5.60
N LYS A 192 16.58 -15.90 5.37
CA LYS A 192 17.11 -16.13 4.01
C LYS A 192 16.10 -16.81 3.09
N LYS A 193 15.28 -17.73 3.63
CA LYS A 193 14.32 -18.50 2.84
C LYS A 193 13.26 -17.65 2.13
N ILE A 194 12.91 -16.48 2.67
CA ILE A 194 11.95 -15.57 2.01
C ILE A 194 12.55 -14.83 0.79
N CYS A 195 13.86 -14.90 0.61
CA CYS A 195 14.58 -14.35 -0.55
C CYS A 195 14.91 -15.40 -1.61
N ASP A 196 14.60 -16.68 -1.35
CA ASP A 196 14.86 -17.80 -2.27
C ASP A 196 13.61 -18.05 -3.12
N PHE A 197 13.79 -18.42 -4.39
CA PHE A 197 12.74 -18.92 -5.27
C PHE A 197 12.60 -20.43 -5.15
#